data_df51fb6b6b3363e038e7350ddb7bf3aa
#
_entry.id   df51fb6b6b3363e038e7350ddb7bf3aa
#
_cell.length_a   1.000
_cell.length_b   1.000
_cell.length_c   1.000
_cell.angle_alpha   90.00
_cell.angle_beta   90.00
_cell.angle_gamma   90.00
#
_symmetry.space_group_name_H-M   'P 1'
#
loop_
_entity.id
_entity.type
_entity.pdbx_description
1 polymer ?
#
loop_
_entity_poly.entity_id
_entity_poly.type
_entity_poly.pdbx_seq_one_letter_code
_entity_poly.pdbx_strand_id
1 'polypeptide(L)'
;MTSYFSDLTAPKLAELLLSDGVGVMPTDTVYGLVARAHSKTAISRLYSLKSRSRQPGTTIAASVEQLQELGFNNSQLSIARKFWPNSISVELSAAMIPDYLKTDQAVMAARIPNSPALLALLKQTGPLMTTSANAPYQPTSTTIQMAYEYFGDSVDFYVDGGDFTHHEASTIIGISPEGTVTVLRQGVVAIPPK
;
A
#
# COMPACT_ATOMS: atom_id res chain seq x y z
N MET A 1 -6.80 14.84 17.32
CA MET A 1 -7.30 15.82 16.31
C MET A 1 -6.72 15.38 14.96
N THR A 2 -7.57 15.14 13.99
CA THR A 2 -7.18 14.69 12.64
C THR A 2 -6.47 15.82 11.88
N SER A 3 -5.35 15.53 11.26
CA SER A 3 -4.55 16.50 10.49
C SER A 3 -4.91 16.42 8.99
N TYR A 4 -4.88 17.57 8.30
CA TYR A 4 -5.12 17.65 6.86
C TYR A 4 -3.88 18.22 6.17
N PHE A 5 -3.50 17.62 5.05
CA PHE A 5 -2.35 18.01 4.24
C PHE A 5 -2.75 18.18 2.78
N SER A 6 -2.15 19.13 2.08
CA SER A 6 -2.37 19.37 0.65
C SER A 6 -1.54 18.45 -0.26
N ASP A 7 -0.50 17.80 0.29
CA ASP A 7 0.39 16.95 -0.50
C ASP A 7 1.22 16.00 0.40
N LEU A 8 1.94 15.07 -0.24
CA LEU A 8 2.77 14.05 0.42
C LEU A 8 4.12 14.59 0.96
N THR A 9 4.47 15.85 0.70
CA THR A 9 5.78 16.39 1.06
C THR A 9 5.81 17.09 2.41
N ALA A 10 4.65 17.22 3.07
CA ALA A 10 4.53 17.88 4.36
C ALA A 10 5.37 17.14 5.43
N PRO A 11 6.34 17.80 6.11
CA PRO A 11 7.21 17.14 7.09
C PRO A 11 6.45 16.45 8.22
N LYS A 12 5.37 17.06 8.70
CA LYS A 12 4.52 16.51 9.76
C LYS A 12 3.82 15.21 9.36
N LEU A 13 3.62 14.95 8.07
CA LEU A 13 3.06 13.69 7.58
C LEU A 13 4.00 12.51 7.88
N ALA A 14 5.30 12.68 7.58
CA ALA A 14 6.30 11.66 7.89
C ALA A 14 6.41 11.43 9.42
N GLU A 15 6.37 12.49 10.23
CA GLU A 15 6.37 12.39 11.70
C GLU A 15 5.16 11.61 12.23
N LEU A 16 3.96 11.88 11.71
CA LEU A 16 2.75 11.13 12.08
C LEU A 16 2.87 9.64 11.74
N LEU A 17 3.35 9.31 10.53
CA LEU A 17 3.57 7.92 10.14
C LEU A 17 4.62 7.24 11.03
N LEU A 18 5.72 7.92 11.36
CA LEU A 18 6.76 7.41 12.25
C LEU A 18 6.26 7.23 13.70
N SER A 19 5.23 7.98 14.11
CA SER A 19 4.56 7.88 15.41
C SER A 19 3.33 6.96 15.38
N ASP A 20 3.33 5.96 14.49
CA ASP A 20 2.27 4.95 14.36
C ASP A 20 0.91 5.50 13.88
N GLY A 21 0.90 6.66 13.24
CA GLY A 21 -0.31 7.24 12.65
C GLY A 21 -0.86 6.38 11.51
N VAL A 22 -2.19 6.34 11.44
CA VAL A 22 -2.96 5.70 10.36
C VAL A 22 -3.79 6.77 9.67
N GLY A 23 -3.78 6.81 8.35
CA GLY A 23 -4.53 7.84 7.63
C GLY A 23 -4.79 7.50 6.18
N VAL A 24 -5.41 8.44 5.48
CA VAL A 24 -5.74 8.31 4.06
C VAL A 24 -4.87 9.25 3.25
N MET A 25 -4.27 8.72 2.19
CA MET A 25 -3.47 9.51 1.26
C MET A 25 -3.57 9.00 -0.18
N PRO A 26 -3.27 9.85 -1.18
CA PRO A 26 -3.13 9.41 -2.55
C PRO A 26 -1.95 8.44 -2.68
N THR A 27 -2.13 7.40 -3.51
CA THR A 27 -1.02 6.55 -3.96
C THR A 27 -0.78 6.78 -5.46
N ASP A 28 0.09 5.98 -6.06
CA ASP A 28 0.28 5.96 -7.51
C ASP A 28 -0.90 5.31 -8.28
N THR A 29 -1.92 4.88 -7.57
CA THR A 29 -3.10 4.18 -8.13
C THR A 29 -4.41 4.80 -7.66
N VAL A 30 -4.80 4.54 -6.42
CA VAL A 30 -6.05 5.03 -5.80
C VAL A 30 -5.76 5.61 -4.42
N TYR A 31 -6.72 6.27 -3.80
CA TYR A 31 -6.60 6.62 -2.39
C TYR A 31 -6.42 5.37 -1.54
N GLY A 32 -5.42 5.39 -0.68
CA GLY A 32 -5.08 4.30 0.24
C GLY A 32 -5.28 4.68 1.70
N LEU A 33 -5.88 3.79 2.48
CA LEU A 33 -5.73 3.77 3.93
C LEU A 33 -4.36 3.16 4.21
N VAL A 34 -3.50 3.89 4.92
CA VAL A 34 -2.08 3.52 5.08
C VAL A 34 -1.65 3.47 6.53
N ALA A 35 -0.70 2.61 6.82
CA ALA A 35 -0.02 2.47 8.09
C ALA A 35 1.41 2.02 7.88
N ARG A 36 2.33 2.39 8.78
CA ARG A 36 3.72 1.97 8.71
C ARG A 36 3.84 0.45 8.87
N ALA A 37 4.50 -0.23 7.92
CA ALA A 37 4.60 -1.69 7.91
C ALA A 37 5.43 -2.24 9.09
N HIS A 38 6.38 -1.48 9.63
CA HIS A 38 7.17 -1.86 10.81
C HIS A 38 6.43 -1.66 12.14
N SER A 39 5.21 -1.12 12.15
CA SER A 39 4.44 -0.91 13.38
C SER A 39 3.30 -1.91 13.53
N LYS A 40 3.44 -2.82 14.48
CA LYS A 40 2.34 -3.74 14.85
C LYS A 40 1.08 -2.98 15.28
N THR A 41 1.24 -1.90 16.03
CA THR A 41 0.13 -1.06 16.53
C THR A 41 -0.63 -0.41 15.38
N ALA A 42 0.09 0.27 14.47
CA ALA A 42 -0.52 0.93 13.32
C ALA A 42 -1.22 -0.07 12.39
N ILE A 43 -0.61 -1.23 12.13
CA ILE A 43 -1.21 -2.29 11.32
C ILE A 43 -2.48 -2.86 11.95
N SER A 44 -2.48 -3.12 13.26
CA SER A 44 -3.67 -3.59 13.96
C SER A 44 -4.81 -2.58 13.87
N ARG A 45 -4.50 -1.28 14.00
CA ARG A 45 -5.48 -0.21 13.86
C ARG A 45 -6.02 -0.10 12.43
N LEU A 46 -5.15 -0.19 11.42
CA LEU A 46 -5.56 -0.19 10.01
C LEU A 46 -6.57 -1.32 9.73
N TYR A 47 -6.28 -2.54 10.18
CA TYR A 47 -7.19 -3.66 9.99
C TYR A 47 -8.52 -3.48 10.74
N SER A 48 -8.50 -2.91 11.95
CA SER A 48 -9.71 -2.60 12.71
C SER A 48 -10.62 -1.62 11.98
N LEU A 49 -10.07 -0.59 11.35
CA LEU A 49 -10.81 0.39 10.55
C LEU A 49 -11.49 -0.23 9.32
N LYS A 50 -10.95 -1.33 8.82
CA LYS A 50 -11.55 -2.08 7.70
C LYS A 50 -12.62 -3.07 8.15
N SER A 51 -12.94 -3.18 9.45
CA SER A 51 -13.90 -4.15 10.04
C SER A 51 -13.70 -5.58 9.53
N ARG A 52 -12.45 -5.98 9.29
CA ARG A 52 -12.13 -7.25 8.64
C ARG A 52 -11.09 -8.03 9.41
N SER A 53 -11.31 -9.33 9.53
CA SER A 53 -10.24 -10.28 9.73
C SER A 53 -9.30 -10.21 8.50
N ARG A 54 -8.13 -9.60 8.66
CA ARG A 54 -6.93 -9.68 7.82
C ARG A 54 -7.16 -9.93 6.32
N GLN A 55 -7.84 -9.03 5.61
CA GLN A 55 -7.76 -9.07 4.15
C GLN A 55 -6.41 -8.51 3.69
N PRO A 56 -5.74 -9.16 2.74
CA PRO A 56 -4.43 -8.75 2.30
C PRO A 56 -4.45 -7.33 1.71
N GLY A 57 -3.57 -6.47 2.24
CA GLY A 57 -3.21 -5.20 1.63
C GLY A 57 -2.02 -5.38 0.70
N THR A 58 -1.49 -4.27 0.21
CA THR A 58 -0.23 -4.21 -0.53
C THR A 58 0.82 -3.50 0.30
N THR A 59 1.99 -4.08 0.45
CA THR A 59 3.14 -3.36 0.98
C THR A 59 3.74 -2.49 -0.11
N ILE A 60 3.82 -1.18 0.12
CA ILE A 60 4.53 -0.25 -0.77
C ILE A 60 5.85 0.18 -0.14
N ALA A 61 6.92 0.24 -0.92
CA ALA A 61 8.27 0.54 -0.46
C ALA A 61 9.01 1.46 -1.43
N ALA A 62 10.03 2.19 -0.95
CA ALA A 62 10.86 3.04 -1.79
C ALA A 62 11.88 2.24 -2.61
N SER A 63 12.24 1.03 -2.16
CA SER A 63 13.24 0.20 -2.83
C SER A 63 13.06 -1.28 -2.49
N VAL A 64 13.80 -2.12 -3.22
CA VAL A 64 13.86 -3.57 -2.97
C VAL A 64 14.46 -3.86 -1.60
N GLU A 65 15.45 -3.08 -1.17
CA GLU A 65 16.13 -3.22 0.13
C GLU A 65 15.16 -3.06 1.29
N GLN A 66 14.24 -2.08 1.23
CA GLN A 66 13.19 -1.93 2.25
C GLN A 66 12.27 -3.16 2.34
N LEU A 67 11.97 -3.80 1.20
CA LEU A 67 11.18 -5.04 1.18
C LEU A 67 11.99 -6.23 1.74
N GLN A 68 13.30 -6.29 1.46
CA GLN A 68 14.20 -7.29 2.04
C GLN A 68 14.27 -7.17 3.56
N GLU A 69 14.45 -5.96 4.08
CA GLU A 69 14.48 -5.66 5.52
C GLU A 69 13.16 -6.05 6.22
N LEU A 70 12.04 -5.95 5.52
CA LEU A 70 10.73 -6.38 6.02
C LEU A 70 10.55 -7.92 6.00
N GLY A 71 11.46 -8.66 5.35
CA GLY A 71 11.48 -10.12 5.32
C GLY A 71 10.90 -10.75 4.04
N PHE A 72 10.70 -9.99 2.97
CA PHE A 72 10.36 -10.58 1.67
C PHE A 72 11.54 -11.37 1.08
N ASN A 73 11.23 -12.46 0.38
CA ASN A 73 12.21 -13.39 -0.15
C ASN A 73 13.08 -12.77 -1.26
N ASN A 74 14.41 -12.81 -1.09
CA ASN A 74 15.37 -12.20 -2.01
C ASN A 74 15.32 -12.78 -3.44
N SER A 75 15.11 -14.09 -3.59
CA SER A 75 15.03 -14.73 -4.91
C SER A 75 13.82 -14.21 -5.69
N GLN A 76 12.67 -14.09 -5.02
CA GLN A 76 11.46 -13.54 -5.62
C GLN A 76 11.58 -12.04 -5.91
N LEU A 77 12.18 -11.26 -5.00
CA LEU A 77 12.45 -9.84 -5.20
C LEU A 77 13.36 -9.58 -6.41
N SER A 78 14.36 -10.44 -6.64
CA SER A 78 15.26 -10.34 -7.80
C SER A 78 14.52 -10.49 -9.14
N ILE A 79 13.44 -11.25 -9.17
CA ILE A 79 12.56 -11.39 -10.34
C ILE A 79 11.56 -10.22 -10.40
N ALA A 80 10.96 -9.86 -9.27
CA ALA A 80 9.93 -8.84 -9.18
C ALA A 80 10.45 -7.43 -9.52
N ARG A 81 11.71 -7.13 -9.23
CA ARG A 81 12.33 -5.81 -9.47
C ARG A 81 12.22 -5.30 -10.91
N LYS A 82 12.11 -6.19 -11.90
CA LYS A 82 11.96 -5.80 -13.32
C LYS A 82 10.60 -5.16 -13.64
N PHE A 83 9.62 -5.30 -12.74
CA PHE A 83 8.30 -4.70 -12.87
C PHE A 83 8.19 -3.35 -12.15
N TRP A 84 9.23 -2.89 -11.46
CA TRP A 84 9.24 -1.69 -10.62
C TRP A 84 10.32 -0.68 -11.03
N PRO A 85 10.13 0.62 -10.76
CA PRO A 85 8.92 1.23 -10.19
C PRO A 85 7.76 1.25 -11.18
N ASN A 86 6.58 0.86 -10.75
CA ASN A 86 5.36 0.86 -11.56
C ASN A 86 4.13 0.59 -10.70
N SER A 87 2.92 0.84 -11.24
CA SER A 87 1.64 0.50 -10.60
C SER A 87 1.29 -1.00 -10.76
N ILE A 88 2.30 -1.86 -10.63
CA ILE A 88 2.21 -3.32 -10.65
C ILE A 88 2.55 -3.84 -9.25
N SER A 89 1.61 -4.52 -8.62
CA SER A 89 1.81 -5.25 -7.38
C SER A 89 2.16 -6.70 -7.69
N VAL A 90 3.20 -7.24 -7.05
CA VAL A 90 3.65 -8.61 -7.21
C VAL A 90 3.35 -9.39 -5.95
N GLU A 91 2.64 -10.52 -6.06
CA GLU A 91 2.50 -11.44 -4.93
C GLU A 91 3.79 -12.19 -4.67
N LEU A 92 4.27 -12.07 -3.44
CA LEU A 92 5.51 -12.65 -2.95
C LEU A 92 5.23 -13.51 -1.71
N SER A 93 6.08 -14.50 -1.44
CA SER A 93 5.97 -15.32 -0.23
C SER A 93 6.03 -14.46 1.03
N ALA A 94 5.07 -14.67 1.91
CA ALA A 94 4.96 -14.03 3.22
C ALA A 94 5.61 -14.83 4.35
N ALA A 95 6.39 -15.88 4.04
CA ALA A 95 6.91 -16.82 5.04
C ALA A 95 7.74 -16.15 6.14
N MET A 96 8.57 -15.16 5.78
CA MET A 96 9.54 -14.53 6.69
C MET A 96 9.15 -13.10 7.12
N ILE A 97 8.05 -12.54 6.59
CA ILE A 97 7.59 -11.22 7.04
C ILE A 97 7.00 -11.32 8.46
N PRO A 98 6.93 -10.21 9.23
CA PRO A 98 6.34 -10.22 10.57
C PRO A 98 4.91 -10.76 10.61
N ASP A 99 4.58 -11.57 11.61
CA ASP A 99 3.26 -12.24 11.72
C ASP A 99 2.07 -11.28 11.78
N TYR A 100 2.27 -10.08 12.31
CA TYR A 100 1.21 -9.08 12.37
C TYR A 100 0.83 -8.50 11.00
N LEU A 101 1.69 -8.65 9.98
CA LEU A 101 1.41 -8.30 8.59
C LEU A 101 0.75 -9.45 7.83
N LYS A 102 0.99 -10.69 8.24
CA LYS A 102 0.46 -11.88 7.56
C LYS A 102 -1.06 -11.89 7.61
N THR A 103 -1.62 -12.39 6.54
CA THR A 103 -3.02 -12.81 6.45
C THR A 103 -3.08 -14.32 6.54
N ASP A 104 -4.26 -14.90 6.33
CA ASP A 104 -4.41 -16.35 6.21
C ASP A 104 -3.80 -16.91 4.91
N GLN A 105 -3.32 -16.02 4.02
CA GLN A 105 -2.66 -16.38 2.77
C GLN A 105 -1.14 -16.47 2.98
N ALA A 106 -0.51 -17.42 2.29
CA ALA A 106 0.94 -17.61 2.31
C ALA A 106 1.72 -16.55 1.53
N VAL A 107 1.02 -15.63 0.87
CA VAL A 107 1.57 -14.58 0.00
C VAL A 107 1.07 -13.20 0.41
N MET A 108 1.84 -12.18 0.07
CA MET A 108 1.48 -10.77 0.22
C MET A 108 1.93 -10.00 -1.01
N ALA A 109 1.06 -9.08 -1.47
CA ALA A 109 1.40 -8.18 -2.55
C ALA A 109 2.39 -7.11 -2.10
N ALA A 110 3.42 -6.86 -2.90
CA ALA A 110 4.36 -5.75 -2.71
C ALA A 110 4.48 -4.93 -3.99
N ARG A 111 4.82 -3.62 -3.85
CA ARG A 111 5.02 -2.70 -4.96
C ARG A 111 6.05 -1.63 -4.62
N ILE A 112 6.87 -1.24 -5.61
CA ILE A 112 7.60 0.03 -5.59
C ILE A 112 6.85 0.98 -6.54
N PRO A 113 6.17 2.02 -6.00
CA PRO A 113 5.29 2.88 -6.77
C PRO A 113 6.05 3.78 -7.75
N ASN A 114 5.41 4.15 -8.87
CA ASN A 114 5.95 5.13 -9.80
C ASN A 114 5.44 6.55 -9.48
N SER A 115 5.79 7.06 -8.32
CA SER A 115 5.44 8.41 -7.85
C SER A 115 6.61 9.00 -7.07
N PRO A 116 7.31 10.04 -7.59
CA PRO A 116 8.46 10.63 -6.91
C PRO A 116 8.15 11.15 -5.50
N ALA A 117 6.99 11.78 -5.29
CA ALA A 117 6.58 12.29 -3.97
C ALA A 117 6.34 11.14 -2.99
N LEU A 118 5.66 10.07 -3.43
CA LEU A 118 5.42 8.89 -2.60
C LEU A 118 6.73 8.15 -2.29
N LEU A 119 7.64 8.02 -3.26
CA LEU A 119 8.97 7.44 -3.02
C LEU A 119 9.80 8.25 -2.02
N ALA A 120 9.72 9.59 -2.08
CA ALA A 120 10.38 10.47 -1.11
C ALA A 120 9.84 10.27 0.32
N LEU A 121 8.52 10.14 0.47
CA LEU A 121 7.88 9.84 1.75
C LEU A 121 8.32 8.45 2.27
N LEU A 122 8.27 7.41 1.43
CA LEU A 122 8.66 6.04 1.77
C LEU A 122 10.15 5.92 2.16
N LYS A 123 11.03 6.76 1.61
CA LYS A 123 12.43 6.83 2.06
C LYS A 123 12.58 7.34 3.49
N GLN A 124 11.69 8.19 3.95
CA GLN A 124 11.70 8.74 5.30
C GLN A 124 11.02 7.81 6.31
N THR A 125 9.87 7.23 5.94
CA THR A 125 9.02 6.45 6.85
C THR A 125 9.33 4.96 6.88
N GLY A 126 10.06 4.46 5.88
CA GLY A 126 10.11 3.03 5.58
C GLY A 126 8.86 2.56 4.82
N PRO A 127 8.71 1.25 4.60
CA PRO A 127 7.59 0.68 3.87
C PRO A 127 6.26 0.90 4.59
N LEU A 128 5.20 1.11 3.82
CA LEU A 128 3.83 1.24 4.31
C LEU A 128 2.98 0.06 3.83
N MET A 129 2.11 -0.42 4.71
CA MET A 129 0.96 -1.23 4.32
C MET A 129 -0.12 -0.31 3.81
N THR A 130 -0.71 -0.64 2.67
CA THR A 130 -1.84 0.11 2.11
C THR A 130 -2.99 -0.82 1.72
N THR A 131 -4.21 -0.35 1.95
CA THR A 131 -5.44 -0.92 1.40
C THR A 131 -6.22 0.19 0.72
N SER A 132 -7.15 -0.12 -0.19
CA SER A 132 -8.05 0.89 -0.75
C SER A 132 -8.77 1.68 0.36
N ALA A 133 -8.87 2.99 0.21
CA ALA A 133 -9.57 3.86 1.16
C ALA A 133 -11.08 3.77 0.96
N ASN A 134 -11.71 2.78 1.57
CA ASN A 134 -13.15 2.56 1.55
C ASN A 134 -13.63 1.87 2.81
N ALA A 135 -14.87 2.12 3.20
CA ALA A 135 -15.56 1.27 4.17
C ALA A 135 -15.80 -0.14 3.56
N PRO A 136 -16.01 -1.17 4.38
CA PRO A 136 -16.27 -2.52 3.90
C PRO A 136 -17.40 -2.55 2.87
N TYR A 137 -17.18 -3.21 1.73
CA TYR A 137 -18.15 -3.36 0.63
C TYR A 137 -18.55 -2.07 -0.09
N GLN A 138 -17.93 -0.93 0.23
CA GLN A 138 -18.15 0.35 -0.46
C GLN A 138 -17.10 0.55 -1.56
N PRO A 139 -17.38 1.39 -2.57
CA PRO A 139 -16.40 1.77 -3.58
C PRO A 139 -15.20 2.49 -2.96
N THR A 140 -14.04 2.38 -3.59
CA THR A 140 -12.85 3.14 -3.18
C THR A 140 -13.10 4.63 -3.29
N SER A 141 -12.69 5.41 -2.27
CA SER A 141 -12.77 6.86 -2.30
C SER A 141 -12.03 7.43 -3.50
N THR A 142 -12.69 8.31 -4.23
CA THR A 142 -12.11 9.05 -5.35
C THR A 142 -11.73 10.48 -4.97
N THR A 143 -12.19 10.95 -3.82
CA THR A 143 -11.87 12.26 -3.25
C THR A 143 -11.58 12.13 -1.76
N ILE A 144 -10.89 13.11 -1.21
CA ILE A 144 -10.63 13.14 0.24
C ILE A 144 -11.93 13.32 1.04
N GLN A 145 -12.91 14.03 0.49
CA GLN A 145 -14.22 14.19 1.12
C GLN A 145 -14.93 12.83 1.28
N MET A 146 -14.93 12.00 0.23
CA MET A 146 -15.52 10.65 0.30
C MET A 146 -14.77 9.76 1.31
N ALA A 147 -13.45 9.90 1.41
CA ALA A 147 -12.67 9.19 2.42
C ALA A 147 -13.06 9.63 3.85
N TYR A 148 -13.28 10.92 4.06
CA TYR A 148 -13.75 11.44 5.35
C TYR A 148 -15.15 10.91 5.72
N GLU A 149 -16.05 10.76 4.76
CA GLU A 149 -17.36 10.14 5.00
C GLU A 149 -17.27 8.69 5.49
N TYR A 150 -16.22 7.97 5.08
CA TYR A 150 -15.97 6.59 5.54
C TYR A 150 -15.29 6.50 6.90
N PHE A 151 -14.30 7.37 7.16
CA PHE A 151 -13.40 7.19 8.30
C PHE A 151 -13.54 8.29 9.37
N GLY A 152 -14.05 9.48 9.02
CA GLY A 152 -14.23 10.60 9.94
C GLY A 152 -12.96 10.88 10.75
N ASP A 153 -13.11 11.07 12.04
CA ASP A 153 -12.01 11.30 12.98
C ASP A 153 -11.35 10.00 13.49
N SER A 154 -11.66 8.84 12.90
CA SER A 154 -11.05 7.56 13.28
C SER A 154 -9.63 7.38 12.77
N VAL A 155 -9.17 8.25 11.86
CA VAL A 155 -7.80 8.29 11.34
C VAL A 155 -7.08 9.56 11.80
N ASP A 156 -5.74 9.52 11.76
CA ASP A 156 -4.91 10.61 12.27
C ASP A 156 -4.67 11.71 11.24
N PHE A 157 -4.78 11.36 9.94
CA PHE A 157 -4.54 12.32 8.86
C PHE A 157 -5.26 11.97 7.58
N TYR A 158 -5.45 13.02 6.79
CA TYR A 158 -5.89 12.98 5.38
C TYR A 158 -4.92 13.80 4.54
N VAL A 159 -4.54 13.28 3.38
CA VAL A 159 -3.76 14.02 2.38
C VAL A 159 -4.62 14.18 1.13
N ASP A 160 -4.87 15.42 0.73
CA ASP A 160 -5.65 15.72 -0.46
C ASP A 160 -4.77 15.58 -1.73
N GLY A 161 -5.08 14.62 -2.56
CA GLY A 161 -4.44 14.39 -3.86
C GLY A 161 -5.29 14.86 -5.04
N GLY A 162 -6.45 15.50 -4.78
CA GLY A 162 -7.42 15.87 -5.80
C GLY A 162 -8.38 14.74 -6.18
N ASP A 163 -8.90 14.80 -7.39
CA ASP A 163 -9.91 13.86 -7.92
C ASP A 163 -9.25 12.62 -8.56
N PHE A 164 -9.57 11.45 -8.04
CA PHE A 164 -9.13 10.13 -8.49
C PHE A 164 -10.25 9.33 -9.19
N THR A 165 -11.31 9.98 -9.67
CA THR A 165 -12.45 9.30 -10.31
C THR A 165 -12.02 8.41 -11.49
N HIS A 166 -11.00 8.79 -12.24
CA HIS A 166 -10.49 8.04 -13.39
C HIS A 166 -9.24 7.20 -13.08
N HIS A 167 -8.88 7.07 -11.80
CA HIS A 167 -7.76 6.25 -11.38
C HIS A 167 -8.20 4.80 -11.13
N GLU A 168 -7.36 3.88 -11.58
CA GLU A 168 -7.59 2.44 -11.40
C GLU A 168 -6.63 1.85 -10.37
N ALA A 169 -7.03 0.74 -9.78
CA ALA A 169 -6.17 -0.02 -8.87
C ALA A 169 -4.95 -0.60 -9.62
N SER A 170 -3.91 -0.97 -8.86
CA SER A 170 -2.74 -1.65 -9.43
C SER A 170 -3.10 -2.96 -10.12
N THR A 171 -2.39 -3.31 -11.18
CA THR A 171 -2.38 -4.67 -11.69
C THR A 171 -1.67 -5.57 -10.67
N ILE A 172 -2.25 -6.73 -10.37
CA ILE A 172 -1.64 -7.72 -9.47
C ILE A 172 -1.19 -8.91 -10.30
N ILE A 173 0.07 -9.28 -10.16
CA ILE A 173 0.66 -10.45 -10.81
C ILE A 173 1.23 -11.43 -9.79
N GLY A 174 1.12 -12.71 -10.09
CA GLY A 174 1.90 -13.78 -9.48
C GLY A 174 3.10 -14.13 -10.36
N ILE A 175 4.19 -14.58 -9.74
CA ILE A 175 5.38 -15.05 -10.45
C ILE A 175 5.73 -16.44 -9.92
N SER A 176 5.74 -17.44 -10.81
CA SER A 176 6.20 -18.79 -10.45
C SER A 176 7.71 -18.83 -10.21
N PRO A 177 8.25 -19.87 -9.56
CA PRO A 177 9.69 -20.04 -9.38
C PRO A 177 10.48 -20.04 -10.72
N GLU A 178 9.85 -20.49 -11.81
CA GLU A 178 10.40 -20.54 -13.17
C GLU A 178 10.32 -19.17 -13.89
N GLY A 179 9.72 -18.16 -13.22
CA GLY A 179 9.58 -16.80 -13.76
C GLY A 179 8.36 -16.60 -14.66
N THR A 180 7.41 -17.54 -14.68
CA THR A 180 6.15 -17.36 -15.40
C THR A 180 5.27 -16.34 -14.68
N VAL A 181 4.76 -15.36 -15.44
CA VAL A 181 3.88 -14.30 -14.93
C VAL A 181 2.44 -14.69 -15.17
N THR A 182 1.63 -14.58 -14.12
CA THR A 182 0.18 -14.75 -14.17
C THR A 182 -0.50 -13.48 -13.71
N VAL A 183 -1.44 -12.93 -14.46
CA VAL A 183 -2.24 -11.78 -14.06
C VAL A 183 -3.35 -12.28 -13.13
N LEU A 184 -3.29 -11.87 -11.86
CA LEU A 184 -4.28 -12.22 -10.83
C LEU A 184 -5.42 -11.19 -10.80
N ARG A 185 -5.09 -9.94 -11.08
CA ARG A 185 -6.05 -8.84 -11.23
C ARG A 185 -5.52 -7.87 -12.27
N GLN A 186 -6.30 -7.64 -13.32
CA GLN A 186 -6.02 -6.54 -14.25
C GLN A 186 -6.36 -5.21 -13.56
N GLY A 187 -5.47 -4.24 -13.67
CA GLY A 187 -5.62 -2.86 -13.23
C GLY A 187 -5.03 -1.91 -14.25
N VAL A 188 -4.55 -0.74 -13.80
CA VAL A 188 -4.09 0.37 -14.64
C VAL A 188 -2.97 0.01 -15.65
N VAL A 189 -2.13 -0.96 -15.33
CA VAL A 189 -1.03 -1.39 -16.23
C VAL A 189 -1.43 -2.67 -16.95
N ALA A 190 -1.55 -2.62 -18.28
CA ALA A 190 -1.80 -3.80 -19.08
C ALA A 190 -0.54 -4.71 -19.13
N ILE A 191 -0.71 -5.97 -18.80
CA ILE A 191 0.31 -7.00 -18.99
C ILE A 191 -0.11 -7.79 -20.25
N PRO A 192 0.66 -7.75 -21.33
CA PRO A 192 0.31 -8.50 -22.52
C PRO A 192 0.34 -10.00 -22.22
N PRO A 193 -0.64 -10.77 -22.75
CA PRO A 193 -0.57 -12.22 -22.68
C PRO A 193 0.69 -12.72 -23.41
N LYS A 194 1.32 -13.75 -22.84
CA LYS A 194 2.44 -14.44 -23.51
C LYS A 194 1.92 -15.34 -24.62
#